data_b8173d784aed258aa7fff510864ff89b
#
_entry.id   b8173d784aed258aa7fff510864ff89b
#
_cell.length_a   1.000
_cell.length_b   1.000
_cell.length_c   1.000
_cell.angle_alpha   90.00
_cell.angle_beta   90.00
_cell.angle_gamma   90.00
#
_symmetry.space_group_name_H-M   'P 1'
#
loop_
_entity.id
_entity.type
_entity.pdbx_description
1 polymer ?
#
loop_
_entity_poly.entity_id
_entity_poly.type
_entity_poly.pdbx_seq_one_letter_code
_entity_poly.pdbx_strand_id
1 'polypeptide(L)'
;MPQNKNETVIRIANLSLRFGGLQALEDIDLEVRAAEILAIIGPNGAGKTCMLNCINGFYHPYQGEIIYQDRDLTALKPHKIATLGIARTFQNIELYSGLSALDNLMAARHIHMRHGALLGCMFFGPTRREEVAHREQIEEIIDLLEMEIIRKKVVGSLPYGQRKKVDLARALCMDPAVLLLDEPMAGMNVEEKEDMARFILDIYEIKKIPIVLVEHDMDVVMDITHRIAVLDFGIKIAEGLPQEIKDDQKVIKAYLGEE
;
A
#
# COMPACT_ATOMS: atom_id res chain seq x y z
N MET A 1 -5.20 12.87 19.88
CA MET A 1 -6.68 12.96 19.86
C MET A 1 -7.18 11.69 19.20
N PRO A 2 -8.23 11.02 19.65
CA PRO A 2 -8.76 9.86 18.92
C PRO A 2 -9.24 10.35 17.55
N GLN A 3 -8.68 9.76 16.50
CA GLN A 3 -9.13 10.03 15.14
C GLN A 3 -10.59 9.58 15.02
N ASN A 4 -11.42 10.46 14.47
CA ASN A 4 -12.81 10.12 14.21
C ASN A 4 -12.81 9.05 13.09
N LYS A 5 -13.22 7.81 13.39
CA LYS A 5 -13.20 6.69 12.43
C LYS A 5 -13.93 6.97 11.10
N ASN A 6 -14.78 7.99 11.04
CA ASN A 6 -15.52 8.39 9.85
C ASN A 6 -14.88 9.57 9.10
N GLU A 7 -13.71 10.03 9.50
CA GLU A 7 -13.02 11.11 8.80
C GLU A 7 -12.43 10.61 7.49
N THR A 8 -12.80 11.24 6.38
CA THR A 8 -12.26 10.93 5.05
C THR A 8 -10.82 11.45 4.95
N VAL A 9 -9.88 10.55 4.70
CA VAL A 9 -8.44 10.85 4.53
C VAL A 9 -8.09 11.07 3.06
N ILE A 10 -8.60 10.19 2.17
CA ILE A 10 -8.49 10.36 0.72
C ILE A 10 -9.90 10.36 0.14
N ARG A 11 -10.23 11.37 -0.67
CA ARG A 11 -11.45 11.43 -1.45
C ARG A 11 -11.10 11.37 -2.94
N ILE A 12 -11.72 10.45 -3.63
CA ILE A 12 -11.65 10.28 -5.07
C ILE A 12 -13.02 10.61 -5.62
N ALA A 13 -13.12 11.54 -6.58
CA ALA A 13 -14.37 12.00 -7.15
C ALA A 13 -14.33 12.01 -8.69
N ASN A 14 -15.31 11.34 -9.30
CA ASN A 14 -15.52 11.23 -10.76
C ASN A 14 -14.26 10.82 -11.53
N LEU A 15 -13.43 9.94 -10.95
CA LEU A 15 -12.12 9.60 -11.48
C LEU A 15 -12.24 8.74 -12.73
N SER A 16 -11.66 9.22 -13.85
CA SER A 16 -11.64 8.49 -15.11
C SER A 16 -10.24 8.45 -15.71
N LEU A 17 -9.81 7.24 -16.13
CA LEU A 17 -8.49 6.97 -16.71
C LEU A 17 -8.62 6.20 -18.00
N ARG A 18 -7.87 6.59 -19.03
CA ARG A 18 -7.82 5.87 -20.31
C ARG A 18 -6.39 5.74 -20.83
N PHE A 19 -6.15 4.68 -21.57
CA PHE A 19 -4.91 4.44 -22.32
C PHE A 19 -5.24 4.31 -23.80
N GLY A 20 -4.98 5.38 -24.58
CA GLY A 20 -5.41 5.43 -25.97
C GLY A 20 -6.94 5.33 -26.07
N GLY A 21 -7.43 4.24 -26.68
CA GLY A 21 -8.86 3.97 -26.81
C GLY A 21 -9.45 3.08 -25.70
N LEU A 22 -8.63 2.56 -24.78
CA LEU A 22 -9.08 1.69 -23.70
C LEU A 22 -9.43 2.51 -22.47
N GLN A 23 -10.67 2.44 -22.00
CA GLN A 23 -11.12 2.99 -20.72
C GLN A 23 -10.69 2.03 -19.61
N ALA A 24 -9.83 2.51 -18.70
CA ALA A 24 -9.31 1.69 -17.59
C ALA A 24 -10.03 1.97 -16.28
N LEU A 25 -10.52 3.20 -16.08
CA LEU A 25 -11.39 3.61 -14.97
C LEU A 25 -12.43 4.59 -15.51
N GLU A 26 -13.66 4.48 -15.07
CA GLU A 26 -14.78 5.30 -15.52
C GLU A 26 -15.62 5.75 -14.33
N ASP A 27 -15.65 7.07 -14.10
CA ASP A 27 -16.51 7.74 -13.12
C ASP A 27 -16.47 7.12 -11.72
N ILE A 28 -15.26 6.90 -11.19
CA ILE A 28 -15.07 6.28 -9.88
C ILE A 28 -15.13 7.32 -8.77
N ASP A 29 -16.07 7.10 -7.84
CA ASP A 29 -16.12 7.76 -6.54
C ASP A 29 -15.72 6.79 -5.45
N LEU A 30 -14.72 7.14 -4.63
CA LEU A 30 -14.25 6.30 -3.53
C LEU A 30 -13.66 7.16 -2.40
N GLU A 31 -13.92 6.78 -1.17
CA GLU A 31 -13.30 7.40 0.00
C GLU A 31 -12.44 6.39 0.75
N VAL A 32 -11.28 6.84 1.23
CA VAL A 32 -10.47 6.13 2.23
C VAL A 32 -10.63 6.86 3.54
N ARG A 33 -11.09 6.17 4.58
CA ARG A 33 -11.38 6.76 5.90
C ARG A 33 -10.23 6.53 6.87
N ALA A 34 -10.14 7.37 7.88
CA ALA A 34 -9.20 7.18 8.97
C ALA A 34 -9.46 5.84 9.68
N ALA A 35 -8.37 5.17 10.05
CA ALA A 35 -8.42 3.92 10.80
C ALA A 35 -9.37 2.86 10.18
N GLU A 36 -9.22 2.61 8.88
CA GLU A 36 -9.87 1.48 8.19
C GLU A 36 -8.87 0.68 7.34
N ILE A 37 -9.16 -0.59 7.13
CA ILE A 37 -8.59 -1.40 6.05
C ILE A 37 -9.67 -1.46 4.98
N LEU A 38 -9.46 -0.74 3.86
CA LEU A 38 -10.33 -0.75 2.70
C LEU A 38 -9.75 -1.71 1.66
N ALA A 39 -10.50 -2.74 1.28
CA ALA A 39 -10.11 -3.56 0.13
C ALA A 39 -10.69 -3.01 -1.18
N ILE A 40 -9.90 -3.11 -2.24
CA ILE A 40 -10.34 -2.92 -3.62
C ILE A 40 -10.21 -4.27 -4.33
N ILE A 41 -11.33 -4.89 -4.65
CA ILE A 41 -11.38 -6.21 -5.28
C ILE A 41 -12.03 -6.16 -6.67
N GLY A 42 -12.00 -7.26 -7.38
CA GLY A 42 -12.60 -7.40 -8.71
C GLY A 42 -11.81 -8.36 -9.60
N PRO A 43 -12.35 -8.76 -10.74
CA PRO A 43 -11.68 -9.64 -11.70
C PRO A 43 -10.36 -9.07 -12.23
N ASN A 44 -9.57 -9.91 -12.91
CA ASN A 44 -8.36 -9.44 -13.57
C ASN A 44 -8.72 -8.44 -14.68
N GLY A 45 -8.01 -7.31 -14.71
CA GLY A 45 -8.32 -6.24 -15.66
C GLY A 45 -9.41 -5.26 -15.19
N ALA A 46 -10.00 -5.43 -14.00
CA ALA A 46 -11.05 -4.54 -13.48
C ALA A 46 -10.58 -3.10 -13.14
N GLY A 47 -9.27 -2.80 -13.18
CA GLY A 47 -8.74 -1.46 -12.92
C GLY A 47 -8.15 -1.23 -11.54
N LYS A 48 -8.06 -2.26 -10.68
CA LYS A 48 -7.57 -2.17 -9.29
C LYS A 48 -6.18 -1.51 -9.17
N THR A 49 -5.20 -2.04 -9.87
CA THR A 49 -3.83 -1.48 -9.91
C THR A 49 -3.80 -0.09 -10.56
N CYS A 50 -4.68 0.19 -11.55
CA CYS A 50 -4.81 1.52 -12.12
C CYS A 50 -5.28 2.54 -11.09
N MET A 51 -6.23 2.17 -10.21
CA MET A 51 -6.68 3.01 -9.10
C MET A 51 -5.51 3.35 -8.16
N LEU A 52 -4.73 2.35 -7.71
CA LEU A 52 -3.56 2.61 -6.88
C LEU A 52 -2.51 3.47 -7.60
N ASN A 53 -2.33 3.27 -8.92
CA ASN A 53 -1.42 4.08 -9.73
C ASN A 53 -1.87 5.54 -9.84
N CYS A 54 -3.18 5.81 -9.86
CA CYS A 54 -3.70 7.18 -9.81
C CYS A 54 -3.46 7.81 -8.43
N ILE A 55 -3.75 7.11 -7.33
CA ILE A 55 -3.52 7.61 -5.97
C ILE A 55 -2.04 7.93 -5.74
N ASN A 56 -1.14 7.09 -6.27
CA ASN A 56 0.31 7.24 -6.10
C ASN A 56 0.97 8.14 -7.16
N GLY A 57 0.20 8.71 -8.11
CA GLY A 57 0.68 9.64 -9.12
C GLY A 57 1.51 9.03 -10.26
N PHE A 58 1.49 7.69 -10.43
CA PHE A 58 2.08 7.04 -11.61
C PHE A 58 1.22 7.24 -12.85
N TYR A 59 -0.12 7.27 -12.69
CA TYR A 59 -1.04 7.58 -13.75
C TYR A 59 -1.80 8.86 -13.43
N HIS A 60 -1.97 9.70 -14.44
CA HIS A 60 -2.74 10.94 -14.32
C HIS A 60 -4.10 10.72 -14.99
N PRO A 61 -5.21 10.77 -14.24
CA PRO A 61 -6.55 10.66 -14.80
C PRO A 61 -6.81 11.85 -15.75
N TYR A 62 -7.63 11.64 -16.75
CA TYR A 62 -8.02 12.72 -17.65
C TYR A 62 -9.24 13.50 -17.13
N GLN A 63 -9.95 12.96 -16.14
CA GLN A 63 -11.09 13.56 -15.47
C GLN A 63 -11.14 13.14 -14.01
N GLY A 64 -11.74 13.98 -13.17
CA GLY A 64 -11.89 13.75 -11.75
C GLY A 64 -10.73 14.27 -10.92
N GLU A 65 -10.82 14.07 -9.62
CA GLU A 65 -9.85 14.56 -8.64
C GLU A 65 -9.56 13.54 -7.55
N ILE A 66 -8.37 13.62 -6.97
CA ILE A 66 -7.94 12.82 -5.81
C ILE A 66 -7.47 13.81 -4.75
N ILE A 67 -8.22 13.95 -3.68
CA ILE A 67 -7.94 14.90 -2.60
C ILE A 67 -7.44 14.15 -1.36
N TYR A 68 -6.30 14.54 -0.85
CA TYR A 68 -5.69 14.07 0.39
C TYR A 68 -5.39 15.26 1.31
N GLN A 69 -6.02 15.33 2.49
CA GLN A 69 -5.82 16.42 3.45
C GLN A 69 -5.90 17.81 2.78
N ASP A 70 -6.96 18.07 2.04
CA ASP A 70 -7.21 19.31 1.28
C ASP A 70 -6.20 19.61 0.16
N ARG A 71 -5.38 18.64 -0.24
CA ARG A 71 -4.43 18.76 -1.35
C ARG A 71 -4.86 17.88 -2.51
N ASP A 72 -4.89 18.46 -3.69
CA ASP A 72 -5.10 17.70 -4.93
C ASP A 72 -3.82 16.94 -5.30
N LEU A 73 -3.93 15.61 -5.37
CA LEU A 73 -2.85 14.69 -5.77
C LEU A 73 -2.80 14.47 -7.28
N THR A 74 -3.85 14.82 -8.02
CA THR A 74 -4.11 14.39 -9.40
C THR A 74 -2.96 14.68 -10.36
N ALA A 75 -2.27 15.81 -10.18
CA ALA A 75 -1.13 16.21 -11.00
C ALA A 75 0.23 16.05 -10.32
N LEU A 76 0.27 15.49 -9.09
CA LEU A 76 1.51 15.36 -8.35
C LEU A 76 2.33 14.16 -8.84
N LYS A 77 3.65 14.31 -8.84
CA LYS A 77 4.59 13.23 -9.15
C LYS A 77 4.70 12.25 -7.96
N PRO A 78 4.99 10.95 -8.19
CA PRO A 78 5.05 9.93 -7.15
C PRO A 78 5.93 10.30 -5.94
N HIS A 79 7.11 10.87 -6.18
CA HIS A 79 8.01 11.26 -5.08
C HIS A 79 7.44 12.38 -4.20
N LYS A 80 6.57 13.25 -4.74
CA LYS A 80 5.87 14.27 -3.95
C LYS A 80 4.78 13.66 -3.10
N ILE A 81 4.02 12.71 -3.67
CA ILE A 81 2.99 11.97 -2.93
C ILE A 81 3.62 11.15 -1.81
N ALA A 82 4.76 10.50 -2.05
CA ALA A 82 5.52 9.80 -1.03
C ALA A 82 5.94 10.74 0.13
N THR A 83 6.37 11.98 -0.16
CA THR A 83 6.71 12.95 0.90
C THR A 83 5.51 13.47 1.68
N LEU A 84 4.28 13.26 1.20
CA LEU A 84 3.05 13.53 1.94
C LEU A 84 2.66 12.38 2.89
N GLY A 85 3.42 11.28 2.90
CA GLY A 85 3.17 10.13 3.76
C GLY A 85 2.28 9.05 3.13
N ILE A 86 2.14 8.99 1.82
CA ILE A 86 1.47 7.89 1.13
C ILE A 86 2.54 6.92 0.63
N ALA A 87 2.68 5.77 1.29
CA ALA A 87 3.60 4.72 0.87
C ALA A 87 2.86 3.57 0.18
N ARG A 88 3.58 2.84 -0.69
CA ARG A 88 3.02 1.71 -1.44
C ARG A 88 3.99 0.55 -1.53
N THR A 89 3.47 -0.68 -1.43
CA THR A 89 4.14 -1.88 -1.95
C THR A 89 3.78 -2.06 -3.42
N PHE A 90 4.63 -2.71 -4.18
CA PHE A 90 4.37 -2.97 -5.60
C PHE A 90 4.08 -4.44 -5.83
N GLN A 91 3.21 -4.75 -6.78
CA GLN A 91 2.92 -6.11 -7.21
C GLN A 91 4.20 -6.87 -7.57
N ASN A 92 5.06 -6.26 -8.38
CA ASN A 92 6.41 -6.74 -8.64
C ASN A 92 7.37 -6.16 -7.59
N ILE A 93 8.11 -7.04 -6.95
CA ILE A 93 9.05 -6.67 -5.88
C ILE A 93 10.21 -5.85 -6.45
N GLU A 94 10.28 -4.57 -6.10
CA GLU A 94 11.30 -3.61 -6.54
C GLU A 94 12.37 -3.40 -5.45
N LEU A 95 13.05 -4.48 -5.04
CA LEU A 95 14.11 -4.44 -4.03
C LEU A 95 15.50 -4.42 -4.68
N TYR A 96 16.45 -3.80 -4.00
CA TYR A 96 17.87 -3.87 -4.36
C TYR A 96 18.41 -5.27 -4.05
N SER A 97 18.36 -6.18 -5.03
CA SER A 97 18.66 -7.61 -4.87
C SER A 97 20.06 -7.91 -4.37
N GLY A 98 21.03 -7.02 -4.63
CA GLY A 98 22.41 -7.14 -4.17
C GLY A 98 22.68 -6.62 -2.76
N LEU A 99 21.69 -5.97 -2.12
CA LEU A 99 21.81 -5.43 -0.78
C LEU A 99 21.16 -6.36 0.24
N SER A 100 21.53 -6.20 1.53
CA SER A 100 20.85 -6.90 2.62
C SER A 100 19.43 -6.37 2.82
N ALA A 101 18.58 -7.11 3.57
CA ALA A 101 17.27 -6.63 3.96
C ALA A 101 17.41 -5.29 4.72
N LEU A 102 18.29 -5.20 5.70
CA LEU A 102 18.54 -3.98 6.47
C LEU A 102 18.92 -2.79 5.57
N ASP A 103 19.81 -3.00 4.58
CA ASP A 103 20.24 -1.92 3.68
C ASP A 103 19.09 -1.44 2.77
N ASN A 104 18.18 -2.34 2.35
CA ASN A 104 16.95 -1.97 1.63
C ASN A 104 16.04 -1.09 2.49
N LEU A 105 15.90 -1.40 3.78
CA LEU A 105 15.11 -0.60 4.72
C LEU A 105 15.77 0.76 4.98
N MET A 106 17.08 0.81 5.17
CA MET A 106 17.85 2.06 5.29
C MET A 106 17.69 2.95 4.06
N ALA A 107 17.70 2.38 2.85
CA ALA A 107 17.49 3.13 1.62
C ALA A 107 16.11 3.81 1.57
N ALA A 108 15.06 3.16 2.07
CA ALA A 108 13.72 3.75 2.15
C ALA A 108 13.65 4.95 3.11
N ARG A 109 14.42 4.90 4.20
CA ARG A 109 14.51 6.02 5.18
C ARG A 109 15.17 7.27 4.62
N HIS A 110 15.83 7.18 3.45
CA HIS A 110 16.48 8.35 2.83
C HIS A 110 15.52 9.54 2.60
N ILE A 111 14.23 9.28 2.41
CA ILE A 111 13.19 10.31 2.28
C ILE A 111 13.12 11.26 3.50
N HIS A 112 13.52 10.78 4.67
CA HIS A 112 13.51 11.53 5.94
C HIS A 112 14.86 12.12 6.32
N MET A 113 15.94 11.80 5.57
CA MET A 113 17.28 12.33 5.86
C MET A 113 17.37 13.81 5.49
N ARG A 114 17.69 14.65 6.45
CA ARG A 114 17.82 16.11 6.29
C ARG A 114 19.21 16.53 5.82
N HIS A 115 20.22 15.69 6.04
CA HIS A 115 21.60 15.99 5.70
C HIS A 115 21.96 15.36 4.36
N GLY A 116 22.38 16.21 3.39
CA GLY A 116 22.78 15.73 2.06
C GLY A 116 24.05 14.84 2.11
N ALA A 117 24.29 14.11 1.03
CA ALA A 117 25.40 13.14 0.89
C ALA A 117 26.79 13.67 1.30
N LEU A 118 27.07 14.96 1.10
CA LEU A 118 28.33 15.61 1.46
C LEU A 118 28.56 15.68 2.98
N LEU A 119 27.53 15.91 3.79
CA LEU A 119 27.60 15.90 5.25
C LEU A 119 27.54 14.48 5.82
N GLY A 120 26.86 13.57 5.13
CA GLY A 120 26.82 12.13 5.44
C GLY A 120 28.20 11.48 5.44
N CYS A 121 29.10 11.89 4.54
CA CYS A 121 30.47 11.39 4.49
C CYS A 121 31.34 11.76 5.69
N MET A 122 30.98 12.79 6.46
CA MET A 122 31.80 13.26 7.58
C MET A 122 31.55 12.52 8.91
N PHE A 123 30.55 11.67 9.03
CA PHE A 123 30.22 10.76 10.16
C PHE A 123 30.34 11.38 11.58
N PHE A 124 30.23 12.71 11.73
CA PHE A 124 30.41 13.42 13.00
C PHE A 124 29.15 14.16 13.48
N GLY A 125 28.83 14.06 14.77
CA GLY A 125 27.87 14.88 15.47
C GLY A 125 26.40 14.61 15.12
N PRO A 126 25.65 15.57 14.53
CA PRO A 126 24.21 15.46 14.29
C PRO A 126 23.81 14.33 13.33
N THR A 127 24.60 14.08 12.31
CA THR A 127 24.36 13.01 11.29
C THR A 127 24.38 11.62 11.91
N ARG A 128 25.30 11.36 12.86
CA ARG A 128 25.35 10.07 13.56
C ARG A 128 24.13 9.84 14.45
N ARG A 129 23.61 10.90 15.11
CA ARG A 129 22.39 10.78 15.92
C ARG A 129 21.16 10.50 15.07
N GLU A 130 21.07 11.15 13.92
CA GLU A 130 19.98 10.92 12.95
C GLU A 130 20.02 9.47 12.43
N GLU A 131 21.19 8.95 12.05
CA GLU A 131 21.36 7.57 11.61
C GLU A 131 20.98 6.55 12.69
N VAL A 132 21.38 6.78 13.94
CA VAL A 132 21.02 5.91 15.08
C VAL A 132 19.51 5.90 15.26
N ALA A 133 18.83 7.07 15.25
CA ALA A 133 17.39 7.16 15.38
C ALA A 133 16.67 6.44 14.23
N HIS A 134 17.18 6.56 13.00
CA HIS A 134 16.62 5.80 11.86
C HIS A 134 16.81 4.29 12.01
N ARG A 135 17.95 3.85 12.55
CA ARG A 135 18.19 2.42 12.81
C ARG A 135 17.26 1.88 13.89
N GLU A 136 17.03 2.61 14.97
CA GLU A 136 16.08 2.22 16.02
C GLU A 136 14.67 2.00 15.45
N GLN A 137 14.18 2.93 14.62
CA GLN A 137 12.88 2.79 13.95
C GLN A 137 12.83 1.60 12.98
N ILE A 138 13.93 1.28 12.32
CA ILE A 138 14.01 0.10 11.44
C ILE A 138 14.00 -1.19 12.25
N GLU A 139 14.70 -1.24 13.39
CA GLU A 139 14.67 -2.42 14.28
C GLU A 139 13.25 -2.66 14.82
N GLU A 140 12.49 -1.62 15.17
CA GLU A 140 11.07 -1.77 15.54
C GLU A 140 10.23 -2.41 14.42
N ILE A 141 10.50 -2.07 13.14
CA ILE A 141 9.80 -2.66 12.00
C ILE A 141 10.27 -4.10 11.76
N ILE A 142 11.57 -4.37 11.96
CA ILE A 142 12.13 -5.72 11.85
C ILE A 142 11.49 -6.63 12.90
N ASP A 143 11.36 -6.17 14.14
CA ASP A 143 10.73 -6.90 15.23
C ASP A 143 9.24 -7.11 14.94
N LEU A 144 8.50 -6.07 14.51
CA LEU A 144 7.09 -6.15 14.16
C LEU A 144 6.81 -7.20 13.08
N LEU A 145 7.68 -7.32 12.09
CA LEU A 145 7.53 -8.23 10.97
C LEU A 145 8.34 -9.54 11.15
N GLU A 146 8.90 -9.79 12.32
CA GLU A 146 9.67 -11.01 12.63
C GLU A 146 10.77 -11.28 11.59
N MET A 147 11.62 -10.26 11.34
CA MET A 147 12.63 -10.31 10.28
C MET A 147 14.07 -10.43 10.81
N GLU A 148 14.30 -10.69 12.10
CA GLU A 148 15.62 -10.69 12.75
C GLU A 148 16.60 -11.66 12.08
N ILE A 149 16.09 -12.84 11.70
CA ILE A 149 16.91 -13.92 11.08
C ILE A 149 17.38 -13.53 9.68
N ILE A 150 16.58 -12.70 8.96
CA ILE A 150 16.86 -12.33 7.57
C ILE A 150 17.48 -10.95 7.41
N ARG A 151 17.51 -10.12 8.46
CA ARG A 151 17.88 -8.70 8.38
C ARG A 151 19.24 -8.44 7.70
N LYS A 152 20.21 -9.36 7.87
CA LYS A 152 21.55 -9.27 7.28
C LYS A 152 21.74 -10.11 6.01
N LYS A 153 20.70 -10.86 5.59
CA LYS A 153 20.76 -11.66 4.37
C LYS A 153 20.58 -10.78 3.13
N VAL A 154 21.30 -11.12 2.07
CA VAL A 154 21.15 -10.48 0.76
C VAL A 154 19.76 -10.82 0.21
N VAL A 155 18.99 -9.81 -0.17
CA VAL A 155 17.57 -9.97 -0.58
C VAL A 155 17.42 -10.90 -1.77
N GLY A 156 18.36 -10.87 -2.73
CA GLY A 156 18.33 -11.77 -3.90
C GLY A 156 18.41 -13.26 -3.55
N SER A 157 18.90 -13.63 -2.36
CA SER A 157 18.96 -15.02 -1.87
C SER A 157 17.74 -15.47 -1.07
N LEU A 158 16.80 -14.55 -0.77
CA LEU A 158 15.63 -14.85 0.05
C LEU A 158 14.53 -15.54 -0.77
N PRO A 159 13.78 -16.48 -0.16
CA PRO A 159 12.52 -16.97 -0.72
C PRO A 159 11.55 -15.84 -1.04
N TYR A 160 10.60 -16.11 -1.94
CA TYR A 160 9.68 -15.09 -2.44
C TYR A 160 8.84 -14.43 -1.32
N GLY A 161 8.25 -15.21 -0.41
CA GLY A 161 7.48 -14.68 0.72
C GLY A 161 8.31 -13.77 1.63
N GLN A 162 9.58 -14.13 1.90
CA GLN A 162 10.47 -13.26 2.67
C GLN A 162 10.80 -11.96 1.94
N ARG A 163 10.94 -11.98 0.61
CA ARG A 163 11.12 -10.75 -0.18
C ARG A 163 9.88 -9.85 -0.12
N LYS A 164 8.66 -10.41 -0.18
CA LYS A 164 7.41 -9.66 0.03
C LYS A 164 7.36 -9.02 1.42
N LYS A 165 7.82 -9.73 2.46
CA LYS A 165 7.95 -9.19 3.82
C LYS A 165 8.93 -7.99 3.86
N VAL A 166 10.08 -8.08 3.18
CA VAL A 166 11.03 -6.96 3.07
C VAL A 166 10.41 -5.78 2.32
N ASP A 167 9.59 -6.01 1.29
CA ASP A 167 8.92 -4.93 0.54
C ASP A 167 7.88 -4.20 1.40
N LEU A 168 7.11 -4.93 2.20
CA LEU A 168 6.20 -4.36 3.20
C LEU A 168 6.97 -3.54 4.25
N ALA A 169 8.05 -4.10 4.80
CA ALA A 169 8.93 -3.40 5.75
C ALA A 169 9.49 -2.10 5.15
N ARG A 170 9.90 -2.13 3.88
CA ARG A 170 10.39 -0.95 3.16
C ARG A 170 9.34 0.15 3.07
N ALA A 171 8.09 -0.20 2.77
CA ALA A 171 6.99 0.77 2.74
C ALA A 171 6.74 1.37 4.14
N LEU A 172 6.81 0.56 5.20
CA LEU A 172 6.69 1.04 6.60
C LEU A 172 7.85 1.95 7.02
N CYS A 173 9.05 1.71 6.51
CA CYS A 173 10.22 2.57 6.77
C CYS A 173 10.06 3.99 6.22
N MET A 174 9.11 4.23 5.34
CA MET A 174 8.75 5.58 4.89
C MET A 174 7.87 6.34 5.89
N ASP A 175 7.55 5.72 7.05
CA ASP A 175 6.68 6.27 8.10
C ASP A 175 5.34 6.79 7.54
N PRO A 176 4.56 5.91 6.90
CA PRO A 176 3.38 6.31 6.15
C PRO A 176 2.24 6.79 7.04
N ALA A 177 1.51 7.79 6.55
CA ALA A 177 0.20 8.19 7.05
C ALA A 177 -0.94 7.43 6.34
N VAL A 178 -0.68 6.88 5.15
CA VAL A 178 -1.56 5.98 4.38
C VAL A 178 -0.70 4.90 3.74
N LEU A 179 -1.12 3.63 3.85
CA LEU A 179 -0.42 2.50 3.27
C LEU A 179 -1.25 1.86 2.14
N LEU A 180 -0.66 1.79 0.95
CA LEU A 180 -1.25 1.15 -0.22
C LEU A 180 -0.56 -0.21 -0.44
N LEU A 181 -1.31 -1.30 -0.42
CA LEU A 181 -0.82 -2.67 -0.60
C LEU A 181 -1.38 -3.25 -1.89
N ASP A 182 -0.51 -3.56 -2.84
CA ASP A 182 -0.87 -4.10 -4.15
C ASP A 182 -0.51 -5.58 -4.24
N GLU A 183 -1.50 -6.44 -4.04
CA GLU A 183 -1.38 -7.91 -4.02
C GLU A 183 -0.21 -8.40 -3.14
N PRO A 184 -0.18 -8.01 -1.85
CA PRO A 184 0.94 -8.35 -0.98
C PRO A 184 1.10 -9.86 -0.76
N MET A 185 0.03 -10.65 -0.93
CA MET A 185 0.02 -12.10 -0.69
C MET A 185 0.11 -12.93 -1.98
N ALA A 186 0.18 -12.29 -3.15
CA ALA A 186 0.29 -13.01 -4.42
C ALA A 186 1.53 -13.90 -4.46
N GLY A 187 1.36 -15.17 -4.87
CA GLY A 187 2.46 -16.13 -5.00
C GLY A 187 2.97 -16.74 -3.69
N MET A 188 2.31 -16.49 -2.56
CA MET A 188 2.59 -17.07 -1.25
C MET A 188 1.81 -18.37 -1.04
N ASN A 189 2.36 -19.28 -0.22
CA ASN A 189 1.63 -20.43 0.29
C ASN A 189 0.66 -20.01 1.41
N VAL A 190 -0.17 -20.95 1.92
CA VAL A 190 -1.22 -20.65 2.90
C VAL A 190 -0.64 -20.07 4.19
N GLU A 191 0.39 -20.66 4.75
CA GLU A 191 1.04 -20.22 6.00
C GLU A 191 1.65 -18.81 5.85
N GLU A 192 2.34 -18.55 4.71
CA GLU A 192 2.88 -17.22 4.41
C GLU A 192 1.79 -16.15 4.25
N LYS A 193 0.61 -16.51 3.70
CA LYS A 193 -0.55 -15.61 3.59
C LYS A 193 -1.15 -15.28 4.95
N GLU A 194 -1.32 -16.29 5.83
CA GLU A 194 -1.81 -16.10 7.19
C GLU A 194 -0.88 -15.18 7.98
N ASP A 195 0.43 -15.38 7.89
CA ASP A 195 1.42 -14.49 8.50
C ASP A 195 1.32 -13.06 7.94
N MET A 196 1.21 -12.89 6.63
CA MET A 196 1.09 -11.57 6.01
C MET A 196 -0.20 -10.87 6.44
N ALA A 197 -1.32 -11.59 6.51
CA ALA A 197 -2.59 -11.06 7.00
C ALA A 197 -2.48 -10.58 8.45
N ARG A 198 -1.84 -11.38 9.32
CA ARG A 198 -1.54 -11.01 10.71
C ARG A 198 -0.69 -9.74 10.77
N PHE A 199 0.39 -9.65 10.00
CA PHE A 199 1.22 -8.42 9.97
C PHE A 199 0.45 -7.19 9.51
N ILE A 200 -0.45 -7.31 8.53
CA ILE A 200 -1.30 -6.20 8.09
C ILE A 200 -2.23 -5.73 9.23
N LEU A 201 -2.82 -6.67 9.97
CA LEU A 201 -3.64 -6.36 11.14
C LEU A 201 -2.81 -5.71 12.26
N ASP A 202 -1.62 -6.23 12.58
CA ASP A 202 -0.72 -5.67 13.59
C ASP A 202 -0.29 -4.24 13.23
N ILE A 203 0.04 -4.00 11.96
CA ILE A 203 0.36 -2.65 11.45
C ILE A 203 -0.84 -1.72 11.66
N TYR A 204 -2.04 -2.16 11.27
CA TYR A 204 -3.25 -1.36 11.43
C TYR A 204 -3.52 -1.05 12.91
N GLU A 205 -3.39 -2.03 13.81
CA GLU A 205 -3.66 -1.86 15.23
C GLU A 205 -2.62 -0.96 15.94
N ILE A 206 -1.35 -1.10 15.58
CA ILE A 206 -0.24 -0.37 16.22
C ILE A 206 -0.12 1.04 15.64
N LYS A 207 -0.12 1.17 14.31
CA LYS A 207 0.08 2.46 13.63
C LYS A 207 -1.19 3.31 13.53
N LYS A 208 -2.38 2.68 13.58
CA LYS A 208 -3.69 3.35 13.42
C LYS A 208 -3.81 4.15 12.12
N ILE A 209 -3.12 3.72 11.06
CA ILE A 209 -3.18 4.35 9.74
C ILE A 209 -4.18 3.63 8.82
N PRO A 210 -4.82 4.33 7.89
CA PRO A 210 -5.63 3.67 6.87
C PRO A 210 -4.75 2.84 5.93
N ILE A 211 -5.28 1.66 5.57
CA ILE A 211 -4.65 0.73 4.64
C ILE A 211 -5.60 0.52 3.46
N VAL A 212 -5.11 0.72 2.24
CA VAL A 212 -5.83 0.34 1.01
C VAL A 212 -5.19 -0.94 0.49
N LEU A 213 -5.96 -2.02 0.45
CA LEU A 213 -5.51 -3.34 0.08
C LEU A 213 -6.13 -3.75 -1.26
N VAL A 214 -5.31 -4.05 -2.26
CA VAL A 214 -5.74 -4.75 -3.46
C VAL A 214 -5.38 -6.22 -3.29
N GLU A 215 -6.39 -7.09 -3.31
CA GLU A 215 -6.21 -8.54 -3.20
C GLU A 215 -7.29 -9.27 -4.02
N HIS A 216 -7.01 -10.53 -4.34
CA HIS A 216 -7.94 -11.42 -5.04
C HIS A 216 -8.30 -12.67 -4.22
N ASP A 217 -7.65 -12.88 -3.08
CA ASP A 217 -7.96 -13.95 -2.12
C ASP A 217 -9.12 -13.49 -1.24
N MET A 218 -10.33 -13.97 -1.59
CA MET A 218 -11.57 -13.51 -0.93
C MET A 218 -11.63 -13.91 0.54
N ASP A 219 -11.08 -15.06 0.92
CA ASP A 219 -11.12 -15.52 2.32
C ASP A 219 -10.33 -14.53 3.19
N VAL A 220 -9.12 -14.19 2.78
CA VAL A 220 -8.30 -13.20 3.49
C VAL A 220 -8.96 -11.83 3.50
N VAL A 221 -9.49 -11.36 2.36
CA VAL A 221 -10.15 -10.05 2.27
C VAL A 221 -11.31 -9.96 3.25
N MET A 222 -12.17 -11.00 3.30
CA MET A 222 -13.33 -11.02 4.19
C MET A 222 -12.94 -10.98 5.68
N ASP A 223 -11.80 -11.60 6.02
CA ASP A 223 -11.36 -11.71 7.41
C ASP A 223 -10.71 -10.43 7.97
N ILE A 224 -9.95 -9.69 7.13
CA ILE A 224 -9.13 -8.59 7.65
C ILE A 224 -9.65 -7.19 7.30
N THR A 225 -10.64 -7.06 6.42
CA THR A 225 -11.06 -5.73 5.95
C THR A 225 -12.29 -5.19 6.66
N HIS A 226 -12.38 -3.87 6.74
CA HIS A 226 -13.53 -3.18 7.33
C HIS A 226 -14.58 -2.82 6.28
N ARG A 227 -14.14 -2.56 5.06
CA ARG A 227 -14.98 -2.17 3.92
C ARG A 227 -14.34 -2.63 2.63
N ILE A 228 -15.17 -2.96 1.65
CA ILE A 228 -14.75 -3.47 0.36
C ILE A 228 -15.38 -2.62 -0.74
N ALA A 229 -14.59 -2.18 -1.70
CA ALA A 229 -15.03 -1.62 -2.97
C ALA A 229 -14.76 -2.62 -4.10
N VAL A 230 -15.75 -2.89 -4.92
CA VAL A 230 -15.66 -3.85 -6.01
C VAL A 230 -15.61 -3.12 -7.33
N LEU A 231 -14.54 -3.37 -8.09
CA LEU A 231 -14.40 -2.87 -9.46
C LEU A 231 -14.66 -3.98 -10.47
N ASP A 232 -15.32 -3.62 -11.56
CA ASP A 232 -15.47 -4.48 -12.74
C ASP A 232 -15.40 -3.62 -13.99
N PHE A 233 -14.59 -4.02 -14.98
CA PHE A 233 -14.34 -3.27 -16.21
C PHE A 233 -14.14 -1.76 -16.02
N GLY A 234 -13.41 -1.37 -14.97
CA GLY A 234 -13.11 0.04 -14.67
C GLY A 234 -14.23 0.82 -13.97
N ILE A 235 -15.32 0.18 -13.58
CA ILE A 235 -16.48 0.79 -12.92
C ILE A 235 -16.59 0.23 -11.49
N LYS A 236 -16.96 1.06 -10.51
CA LYS A 236 -17.29 0.58 -9.17
C LYS A 236 -18.72 0.04 -9.15
N ILE A 237 -18.87 -1.29 -9.02
CA ILE A 237 -20.16 -1.97 -9.07
C ILE A 237 -20.81 -2.16 -7.69
N ALA A 238 -20.00 -2.19 -6.62
CA ALA A 238 -20.49 -2.32 -5.25
C ALA A 238 -19.49 -1.71 -4.26
N GLU A 239 -20.00 -1.32 -3.07
CA GLU A 239 -19.20 -0.89 -1.92
C GLU A 239 -20.00 -1.16 -0.65
N GLY A 240 -19.37 -1.79 0.35
CA GLY A 240 -20.06 -2.14 1.59
C GLY A 240 -19.18 -2.92 2.57
N LEU A 241 -19.81 -3.44 3.62
CA LEU A 241 -19.17 -4.34 4.58
C LEU A 241 -18.88 -5.69 3.91
N PRO A 242 -17.87 -6.46 4.39
CA PRO A 242 -17.53 -7.77 3.82
C PRO A 242 -18.74 -8.68 3.63
N GLN A 243 -19.63 -8.77 4.62
CA GLN A 243 -20.82 -9.62 4.54
C GLN A 243 -21.82 -9.15 3.47
N GLU A 244 -21.98 -7.85 3.29
CA GLU A 244 -22.87 -7.27 2.26
C GLU A 244 -22.33 -7.59 0.86
N ILE A 245 -21.02 -7.47 0.67
CA ILE A 245 -20.35 -7.76 -0.61
C ILE A 245 -20.40 -9.24 -0.96
N LYS A 246 -20.28 -10.13 0.02
CA LYS A 246 -20.35 -11.58 -0.18
C LYS A 246 -21.68 -12.02 -0.78
N ASP A 247 -22.77 -11.37 -0.40
CA ASP A 247 -24.13 -11.74 -0.80
C ASP A 247 -24.64 -10.90 -2.00
N ASP A 248 -23.85 -9.92 -2.49
CA ASP A 248 -24.24 -9.05 -3.59
C ASP A 248 -24.23 -9.80 -4.93
N GLN A 249 -25.41 -9.86 -5.58
CA GLN A 249 -25.61 -10.55 -6.84
C GLN A 249 -24.79 -9.97 -8.01
N LYS A 250 -24.49 -8.65 -7.98
CA LYS A 250 -23.65 -8.02 -9.00
C LYS A 250 -22.19 -8.47 -8.85
N VAL A 251 -21.73 -8.60 -7.62
CA VAL A 251 -20.39 -9.08 -7.30
C VAL A 251 -20.24 -10.54 -7.69
N ILE A 252 -21.21 -11.38 -7.31
CA ILE A 252 -21.20 -12.81 -7.66
C ILE A 252 -21.13 -12.98 -9.19
N LYS A 253 -21.95 -12.26 -9.96
CA LYS A 253 -21.93 -12.29 -11.43
C LYS A 253 -20.59 -11.85 -12.02
N ALA A 254 -19.99 -10.78 -11.50
CA ALA A 254 -18.70 -10.29 -11.99
C ALA A 254 -17.56 -11.32 -11.83
N TYR A 255 -17.63 -12.18 -10.81
CA TYR A 255 -16.62 -13.24 -10.58
C TYR A 255 -16.92 -14.55 -11.30
N LEU A 256 -18.20 -14.91 -11.46
CA LEU A 256 -18.59 -16.16 -12.12
C LEU A 256 -18.64 -16.03 -13.65
N GLY A 257 -18.69 -14.81 -14.18
CA GLY A 257 -19.01 -14.52 -15.57
C GLY A 257 -20.52 -14.62 -15.82
N GLU A 258 -21.04 -13.88 -16.80
CA GLU A 258 -22.40 -14.11 -17.30
C GLU A 258 -22.41 -15.46 -18.06
N GLU A 259 -23.26 -16.40 -17.62
CA GLU A 259 -23.67 -17.53 -18.47
C GLU A 259 -24.55 -17.05 -19.61
#